data_b2a5da2a7da2b749c33b7b43878d9117
#
_entry.id   b2a5da2a7da2b749c33b7b43878d9117
#
_cell.length_a   1.000
_cell.length_b   1.000
_cell.length_c   1.000
_cell.angle_alpha   90.00
_cell.angle_beta   90.00
_cell.angle_gamma   90.00
#
_symmetry.space_group_name_H-M   'P 1'
#
loop_
_entity.id
_entity.type
_entity.pdbx_description
1 polymer ?
#
loop_
_entity_poly.entity_id
_entity_poly.type
_entity_poly.pdbx_seq_one_letter_code
_entity_poly.pdbx_strand_id
1 'polypeptide(L)'
;MGIDIEKLYQKLYMRTKQDLEITKFIYNHYQEDGHIAWYYLSDENLKALQMSREQGSSYVNVLANFEEYSVWMAVTQNKKDNNYRVSIRSRGIPVNEVAALFHGGGHAYAAGATLQSLDELEELIEKLKEKINGKYI
;
A
#
# COMPACT_ATOMS: atom_id res chain seq x y z
N MET A 1 -5.79 40.74 -4.50
CA MET A 1 -5.43 39.51 -5.21
C MET A 1 -6.06 38.32 -4.51
N GLY A 2 -6.95 37.62 -5.15
CA GLY A 2 -7.61 36.47 -4.56
C GLY A 2 -7.01 35.17 -5.04
N ILE A 3 -7.25 34.11 -4.30
CA ILE A 3 -6.98 32.75 -4.72
C ILE A 3 -8.10 32.35 -5.67
N ASP A 4 -7.75 31.74 -6.81
CA ASP A 4 -8.75 31.17 -7.69
C ASP A 4 -9.26 29.87 -7.05
N ILE A 5 -10.40 29.93 -6.40
CA ILE A 5 -10.98 28.81 -5.66
C ILE A 5 -11.31 27.65 -6.58
N GLU A 6 -11.76 27.92 -7.81
CA GLU A 6 -12.05 26.87 -8.79
C GLU A 6 -10.80 26.09 -9.18
N LYS A 7 -9.70 26.80 -9.48
CA LYS A 7 -8.42 26.15 -9.79
C LYS A 7 -7.89 25.36 -8.61
N LEU A 8 -8.00 25.91 -7.41
CA LEU A 8 -7.57 25.22 -6.20
C LEU A 8 -8.38 23.93 -6.00
N TYR A 9 -9.70 24.02 -6.18
CA TYR A 9 -10.58 22.85 -6.09
C TYR A 9 -10.18 21.77 -7.10
N GLN A 10 -9.96 22.16 -8.36
CA GLN A 10 -9.54 21.23 -9.40
C GLN A 10 -8.21 20.54 -9.04
N LYS A 11 -7.24 21.32 -8.56
CA LYS A 11 -5.94 20.78 -8.19
C LYS A 11 -6.04 19.77 -7.05
N LEU A 12 -6.89 19.99 -6.06
CA LEU A 12 -7.01 19.15 -4.88
C LEU A 12 -7.89 17.91 -5.08
N TYR A 13 -8.93 18.03 -5.91
CA TYR A 13 -9.97 17.02 -5.99
C TYR A 13 -10.14 16.34 -7.34
N MET A 14 -9.57 16.92 -8.40
CA MET A 14 -9.68 16.32 -9.72
C MET A 14 -8.83 15.06 -9.82
N ARG A 15 -9.39 14.04 -10.44
CA ARG A 15 -8.72 12.77 -10.71
C ARG A 15 -8.77 12.49 -12.21
N THR A 16 -7.81 11.72 -12.71
CA THR A 16 -7.78 11.30 -14.10
C THR A 16 -8.59 10.01 -14.28
N LYS A 17 -8.87 9.67 -15.53
CA LYS A 17 -9.47 8.37 -15.84
C LYS A 17 -8.52 7.24 -15.47
N GLN A 18 -7.21 7.46 -15.58
CA GLN A 18 -6.22 6.48 -15.14
C GLN A 18 -6.36 6.20 -13.64
N ASP A 19 -6.52 7.24 -12.81
CA ASP A 19 -6.77 7.06 -11.38
C ASP A 19 -8.02 6.21 -11.13
N LEU A 20 -9.07 6.45 -11.90
CA LEU A 20 -10.30 5.66 -11.79
C LEU A 20 -10.05 4.19 -12.13
N GLU A 21 -9.36 3.92 -13.23
CA GLU A 21 -9.09 2.56 -13.65
C GLU A 21 -8.20 1.81 -12.65
N ILE A 22 -7.19 2.48 -12.11
CA ILE A 22 -6.31 1.89 -11.10
C ILE A 22 -7.10 1.62 -9.81
N THR A 23 -7.91 2.57 -9.38
CA THR A 23 -8.72 2.42 -8.16
C THR A 23 -9.73 1.27 -8.31
N LYS A 24 -10.37 1.15 -9.46
CA LYS A 24 -11.27 0.03 -9.76
C LYS A 24 -10.54 -1.30 -9.69
N PHE A 25 -9.34 -1.36 -10.28
CA PHE A 25 -8.54 -2.58 -10.23
C PHE A 25 -8.23 -2.97 -8.78
N ILE A 26 -7.80 -2.00 -7.98
CA ILE A 26 -7.45 -2.25 -6.57
C ILE A 26 -8.67 -2.76 -5.81
N TYR A 27 -9.82 -2.11 -5.93
CA TYR A 27 -11.02 -2.55 -5.21
C TYR A 27 -11.53 -3.91 -5.66
N ASN A 28 -11.31 -4.27 -6.92
CA ASN A 28 -11.74 -5.57 -7.43
C ASN A 28 -10.78 -6.71 -7.10
N HIS A 29 -9.53 -6.41 -6.71
CA HIS A 29 -8.50 -7.43 -6.57
C HIS A 29 -7.76 -7.40 -5.23
N TYR A 30 -8.07 -6.46 -4.34
CA TYR A 30 -7.37 -6.43 -3.07
C TYR A 30 -7.75 -7.64 -2.20
N GLN A 31 -6.89 -7.97 -1.28
CA GLN A 31 -7.08 -9.07 -0.35
C GLN A 31 -7.10 -8.56 1.07
N GLU A 32 -7.66 -9.33 1.97
CA GLU A 32 -7.69 -8.98 3.38
C GLU A 32 -7.50 -10.21 4.25
N ASP A 33 -6.96 -10.00 5.44
CA ASP A 33 -6.81 -11.01 6.45
C ASP A 33 -6.96 -10.33 7.81
N GLY A 34 -8.12 -10.50 8.45
CA GLY A 34 -8.45 -9.81 9.68
C GLY A 34 -8.46 -8.29 9.49
N HIS A 35 -7.61 -7.60 10.23
CA HIS A 35 -7.51 -6.14 10.18
C HIS A 35 -6.45 -5.63 9.20
N ILE A 36 -5.97 -6.50 8.32
CA ILE A 36 -4.93 -6.16 7.34
C ILE A 36 -5.52 -6.29 5.93
N ALA A 37 -5.29 -5.28 5.09
CA ALA A 37 -5.67 -5.32 3.69
C ALA A 37 -4.47 -4.97 2.82
N TRP A 38 -4.42 -5.52 1.62
CA TRP A 38 -3.33 -5.21 0.68
C TRP A 38 -3.76 -5.43 -0.76
N TYR A 39 -3.08 -4.73 -1.67
CA TYR A 39 -3.20 -5.05 -3.09
C TYR A 39 -1.84 -5.45 -3.63
N TYR A 40 -1.87 -6.21 -4.71
CA TYR A 40 -0.67 -6.66 -5.41
C TYR A 40 -0.74 -6.22 -6.86
N LEU A 41 0.34 -5.61 -7.34
CA LEU A 41 0.50 -5.23 -8.74
C LEU A 41 1.68 -5.99 -9.32
N SER A 42 1.40 -6.94 -10.22
CA SER A 42 2.43 -7.64 -10.97
C SER A 42 2.97 -6.72 -12.06
N ASP A 43 4.10 -7.10 -12.67
CA ASP A 43 4.64 -6.37 -13.81
C ASP A 43 3.62 -6.27 -14.95
N GLU A 44 2.85 -7.33 -15.18
CA GLU A 44 1.78 -7.33 -16.17
C GLU A 44 0.67 -6.35 -15.81
N ASN A 45 0.28 -6.30 -14.54
CA ASN A 45 -0.73 -5.35 -14.07
C ASN A 45 -0.25 -3.90 -14.26
N LEU A 46 1.01 -3.63 -13.94
CA LEU A 46 1.58 -2.30 -14.12
C LEU A 46 1.49 -1.86 -15.58
N LYS A 47 1.86 -2.75 -16.50
CA LYS A 47 1.79 -2.46 -17.94
C LYS A 47 0.36 -2.23 -18.40
N ALA A 48 -0.56 -3.09 -17.98
CA ALA A 48 -1.96 -2.97 -18.37
C ALA A 48 -2.60 -1.68 -17.86
N LEU A 49 -2.20 -1.21 -16.66
CA LEU A 49 -2.70 0.01 -16.06
C LEU A 49 -1.88 1.24 -16.44
N GLN A 50 -0.86 1.07 -17.28
CA GLN A 50 0.03 2.14 -17.73
C GLN A 50 0.73 2.83 -16.56
N MET A 51 1.18 2.03 -15.58
CA MET A 51 1.87 2.50 -14.38
C MET A 51 3.35 2.16 -14.43
N SER A 52 4.18 3.04 -13.87
CA SER A 52 5.56 2.69 -13.55
C SER A 52 5.60 1.90 -12.24
N ARG A 53 6.71 1.24 -11.96
CA ARG A 53 6.88 0.54 -10.68
C ARG A 53 6.83 1.50 -9.50
N GLU A 54 7.38 2.68 -9.68
CA GLU A 54 7.41 3.71 -8.64
C GLU A 54 6.01 4.20 -8.29
N GLN A 55 5.07 4.13 -9.24
CA GLN A 55 3.68 4.49 -8.99
C GLN A 55 2.90 3.41 -8.25
N GLY A 56 3.45 2.19 -8.15
CA GLY A 56 2.75 1.09 -7.51
C GLY A 56 2.28 1.38 -6.10
N SER A 57 3.08 2.12 -5.31
CA SER A 57 2.74 2.47 -3.95
C SER A 57 1.90 3.75 -3.83
N SER A 58 1.73 4.49 -4.93
CA SER A 58 1.03 5.79 -4.90
C SER A 58 -0.43 5.68 -4.47
N TYR A 59 -1.01 4.51 -4.64
CA TYR A 59 -2.42 4.27 -4.36
C TYR A 59 -2.66 3.52 -3.06
N VAL A 60 -1.62 3.37 -2.22
CA VAL A 60 -1.73 2.58 -0.98
C VAL A 60 -2.87 3.09 -0.09
N ASN A 61 -3.09 4.39 -0.05
CA ASN A 61 -4.13 4.98 0.79
C ASN A 61 -5.56 4.83 0.24
N VAL A 62 -5.73 4.20 -0.91
CA VAL A 62 -7.05 3.80 -1.39
C VAL A 62 -7.73 2.88 -0.37
N LEU A 63 -6.95 2.09 0.36
CA LEU A 63 -7.45 1.18 1.38
C LEU A 63 -7.56 1.81 2.78
N ALA A 64 -7.13 3.07 2.93
CA ALA A 64 -7.05 3.74 4.24
C ALA A 64 -8.41 4.11 4.84
N ASN A 65 -9.46 4.20 4.03
CA ASN A 65 -10.74 4.75 4.46
C ASN A 65 -11.72 3.70 5.02
N PHE A 66 -11.24 2.48 5.26
CA PHE A 66 -12.05 1.40 5.80
C PHE A 66 -11.68 1.19 7.26
N GLU A 67 -12.60 1.46 8.18
CA GLU A 67 -12.31 1.41 9.61
C GLU A 67 -11.93 0.02 10.11
N GLU A 68 -12.31 -1.03 9.40
CA GLU A 68 -11.98 -2.40 9.74
C GLU A 68 -10.48 -2.73 9.56
N TYR A 69 -9.76 -1.93 8.76
CA TYR A 69 -8.35 -2.19 8.49
C TYR A 69 -7.47 -1.27 9.34
N SER A 70 -6.67 -1.88 10.22
CA SER A 70 -5.67 -1.15 11.02
C SER A 70 -4.35 -1.00 10.27
N VAL A 71 -4.06 -1.94 9.35
CA VAL A 71 -2.85 -1.95 8.54
C VAL A 71 -3.25 -2.20 7.09
N TRP A 72 -2.65 -1.44 6.16
CA TRP A 72 -2.89 -1.66 4.74
C TRP A 72 -1.58 -1.51 3.98
N MET A 73 -1.46 -2.25 2.86
CA MET A 73 -0.20 -2.35 2.14
C MET A 73 -0.39 -2.31 0.63
N ALA A 74 0.65 -1.84 -0.04
CA ALA A 74 0.80 -1.97 -1.49
C ALA A 74 2.00 -2.87 -1.76
N VAL A 75 1.78 -3.95 -2.50
CA VAL A 75 2.82 -4.88 -2.91
C VAL A 75 3.01 -4.75 -4.42
N THR A 76 4.21 -4.39 -4.85
CA THR A 76 4.51 -4.15 -6.27
C THR A 76 5.68 -5.01 -6.70
N GLN A 77 5.47 -5.78 -7.75
CA GLN A 77 6.55 -6.58 -8.32
C GLN A 77 7.60 -5.66 -8.95
N ASN A 78 8.87 -5.88 -8.62
CA ASN A 78 10.00 -5.21 -9.22
C ASN A 78 10.78 -6.25 -10.05
N LYS A 79 10.38 -6.37 -11.32
CA LYS A 79 10.97 -7.37 -12.21
C LYS A 79 12.43 -7.09 -12.50
N LYS A 80 12.84 -5.82 -12.51
CA LYS A 80 14.23 -5.43 -12.75
C LYS A 80 15.16 -6.03 -11.70
N ASP A 81 14.79 -5.93 -10.42
CA ASP A 81 15.60 -6.40 -9.30
C ASP A 81 15.16 -7.77 -8.80
N ASN A 82 14.16 -8.37 -9.44
CA ASN A 82 13.61 -9.68 -9.10
C ASN A 82 13.18 -9.76 -7.63
N ASN A 83 12.46 -8.75 -7.17
CA ASN A 83 11.93 -8.71 -5.82
C ASN A 83 10.55 -8.03 -5.80
N TYR A 84 10.03 -7.79 -4.60
CA TYR A 84 8.71 -7.20 -4.40
C TYR A 84 8.85 -6.06 -3.39
N ARG A 85 8.42 -4.87 -3.77
CA ARG A 85 8.45 -3.70 -2.89
C ARG A 85 7.12 -3.62 -2.16
N VAL A 86 7.18 -3.37 -0.87
CA VAL A 86 5.98 -3.25 -0.05
C VAL A 86 5.97 -1.91 0.65
N SER A 87 4.85 -1.20 0.53
CA SER A 87 4.59 0.00 1.32
C SER A 87 3.56 -0.36 2.37
N ILE A 88 3.86 -0.08 3.64
CA ILE A 88 3.03 -0.45 4.78
C ILE A 88 2.54 0.83 5.46
N ARG A 89 1.25 0.90 5.70
CA ARG A 89 0.62 2.03 6.41
C ARG A 89 -0.26 1.50 7.52
N SER A 90 -0.42 2.28 8.59
CA SER A 90 -1.24 1.84 9.70
C SER A 90 -1.88 3.01 10.46
N ARG A 91 -2.90 2.67 11.23
CA ARG A 91 -3.50 3.57 12.22
C ARG A 91 -3.18 3.02 13.61
N GLY A 92 -2.23 3.68 14.29
CA GLY A 92 -1.92 3.35 15.68
C GLY A 92 -1.16 2.05 15.92
N ILE A 93 -0.78 1.33 14.87
CA ILE A 93 0.01 0.11 15.00
C ILE A 93 1.43 0.41 14.49
N PRO A 94 2.46 0.38 15.34
CA PRO A 94 3.83 0.60 14.88
C PRO A 94 4.28 -0.56 13.98
N VAL A 95 4.66 -0.25 12.75
CA VAL A 95 5.02 -1.27 11.75
C VAL A 95 6.48 -1.19 11.31
N ASN A 96 7.23 -0.20 11.77
CA ASN A 96 8.62 0.01 11.34
C ASN A 96 9.56 -1.13 11.75
N GLU A 97 9.36 -1.71 12.92
CA GLU A 97 10.19 -2.83 13.37
C GLU A 97 9.94 -4.09 12.54
N VAL A 98 8.67 -4.32 12.18
CA VAL A 98 8.32 -5.45 11.32
C VAL A 98 8.93 -5.24 9.94
N ALA A 99 8.82 -4.02 9.38
CA ALA A 99 9.43 -3.70 8.09
C ALA A 99 10.94 -3.98 8.09
N ALA A 100 11.62 -3.68 9.19
CA ALA A 100 13.06 -3.91 9.31
C ALA A 100 13.43 -5.39 9.21
N LEU A 101 12.53 -6.30 9.61
CA LEU A 101 12.77 -7.74 9.47
C LEU A 101 12.75 -8.20 8.01
N PHE A 102 12.21 -7.38 7.12
CA PHE A 102 12.08 -7.68 5.69
C PHE A 102 12.85 -6.66 4.84
N HIS A 103 14.07 -6.34 5.26
CA HIS A 103 15.00 -5.47 4.52
C HIS A 103 14.45 -4.05 4.30
N GLY A 104 13.74 -3.54 5.28
CA GLY A 104 13.12 -2.23 5.17
C GLY A 104 13.25 -1.39 6.42
N GLY A 105 12.32 -0.47 6.58
CA GLY A 105 12.27 0.45 7.70
C GLY A 105 11.36 1.62 7.36
N GLY A 106 11.45 2.66 8.19
CA GLY A 106 10.67 3.87 8.00
C GLY A 106 10.14 4.40 9.31
N HIS A 107 8.98 5.04 9.25
CA HIS A 107 8.33 5.61 10.42
C HIS A 107 7.37 4.61 11.04
N ALA A 108 6.92 4.89 12.27
CA ALA A 108 6.05 3.96 13.01
C ALA A 108 4.79 3.57 12.23
N TYR A 109 4.19 4.51 11.50
CA TYR A 109 2.91 4.29 10.81
C TYR A 109 3.02 4.32 9.30
N ALA A 110 4.22 4.44 8.75
CA ALA A 110 4.49 4.48 7.32
C ALA A 110 5.90 3.95 7.05
N ALA A 111 5.98 2.70 6.64
CA ALA A 111 7.25 2.02 6.45
C ALA A 111 7.25 1.28 5.10
N GLY A 112 8.43 0.87 4.68
CA GLY A 112 8.61 0.07 3.47
C GLY A 112 9.41 -1.17 3.74
N ALA A 113 9.22 -2.18 2.91
CA ALA A 113 9.95 -3.44 2.99
C ALA A 113 10.24 -3.96 1.60
N THR A 114 11.16 -4.93 1.50
CA THR A 114 11.48 -5.60 0.25
C THR A 114 11.41 -7.10 0.49
N LEU A 115 10.61 -7.80 -0.31
CA LEU A 115 10.48 -9.25 -0.23
C LEU A 115 11.22 -9.89 -1.39
N GLN A 116 11.89 -11.00 -1.12
CA GLN A 116 12.60 -11.75 -2.16
C GLN A 116 11.67 -12.68 -2.92
N SER A 117 10.56 -13.06 -2.31
CA SER A 117 9.53 -13.89 -2.93
C SER A 117 8.17 -13.53 -2.35
N LEU A 118 7.10 -13.92 -3.04
CA LEU A 118 5.74 -13.72 -2.53
C LEU A 118 5.44 -14.59 -1.30
N ASP A 119 6.22 -15.65 -1.09
CA ASP A 119 6.05 -16.48 0.11
C ASP A 119 6.35 -15.67 1.38
N GLU A 120 7.28 -14.71 1.29
CA GLU A 120 7.59 -13.84 2.43
C GLU A 120 6.42 -12.93 2.82
N LEU A 121 5.47 -12.71 1.92
CA LEU A 121 4.30 -11.90 2.24
C LEU A 121 3.47 -12.52 3.36
N GLU A 122 3.34 -13.85 3.36
CA GLU A 122 2.63 -14.55 4.43
C GLU A 122 3.32 -14.35 5.77
N GLU A 123 4.65 -14.41 5.78
CA GLU A 123 5.44 -14.16 7.01
C GLU A 123 5.26 -12.72 7.49
N LEU A 124 5.29 -11.77 6.57
CA LEU A 124 5.08 -10.35 6.89
C LEU A 124 3.70 -10.15 7.52
N ILE A 125 2.67 -10.73 6.93
CA ILE A 125 1.31 -10.62 7.44
C ILE A 125 1.19 -11.23 8.85
N GLU A 126 1.81 -12.38 9.09
CA GLU A 126 1.81 -13.01 10.41
C GLU A 126 2.49 -12.13 11.46
N LYS A 127 3.61 -11.50 11.10
CA LYS A 127 4.29 -10.57 12.01
C LYS A 127 3.45 -9.33 12.31
N LEU A 128 2.74 -8.83 11.30
CA LEU A 128 1.84 -7.69 11.50
C LEU A 128 0.65 -8.08 12.39
N LYS A 129 0.12 -9.31 12.25
CA LYS A 129 -0.93 -9.80 13.13
C LYS A 129 -0.48 -9.85 14.59
N GLU A 130 0.76 -10.26 14.85
CA GLU A 130 1.32 -10.27 16.19
C GLU A 130 1.32 -8.85 16.79
N LYS A 131 1.70 -7.84 15.99
CA LYS A 131 1.68 -6.45 16.45
C LYS A 131 0.26 -5.98 16.77
N ILE A 132 -0.70 -6.30 15.92
CA ILE A 132 -2.09 -5.92 16.11
C ILE A 132 -2.64 -6.59 17.39
N ASN A 133 -2.40 -7.88 17.55
CA ASN A 133 -2.88 -8.62 18.71
C ASN A 133 -2.25 -8.12 20.01
N GLY A 134 -0.97 -7.78 19.98
CA GLY A 134 -0.27 -7.22 21.12
C GLY A 134 -0.87 -5.91 21.60
N LYS A 135 -1.37 -5.08 20.67
CA LYS A 135 -1.98 -3.80 21.00
C LYS A 135 -3.33 -3.98 21.71
N TYR A 136 -4.10 -5.01 21.33
CA TYR A 136 -5.48 -5.19 21.79
C TYR A 136 -5.64 -6.27 22.89
N ILE A 137 -4.53 -6.77 23.43
CA ILE A 137 -4.55 -7.71 24.57
C ILE A 137 -4.68 -6.96 25.90
#